data_8231155b5d22c514e36ee58f3afbd958
#
_entry.id   8231155b5d22c514e36ee58f3afbd958
#
_cell.length_a   1.000
_cell.length_b   1.000
_cell.length_c   1.000
_cell.angle_alpha   90.00
_cell.angle_beta   90.00
_cell.angle_gamma   90.00
#
_symmetry.space_group_name_H-M   'P 1'
#
loop_
_entity.id
_entity.type
_entity.pdbx_description
1 polymer ?
#
loop_
_entity_poly.entity_id
_entity_poly.type
_entity_poly.pdbx_seq_one_letter_code
_entity_poly.pdbx_strand_id
1 'polypeptide(L)'
;MNYAFHIHLGDMPYETWYEMYTKPENAQKRAGWWGPEHIGKSGPNGVVMLAQVSDEEKLTEHMKFVREMASKMGMHHKIYKLAPDSR
;
A
#
# COMPACT_ATOMS: atom_id res chain seq x y z
N MET A 1 -0.55 -8.89 11.13
CA MET A 1 -0.94 -7.97 10.03
C MET A 1 -1.99 -8.66 9.18
N ASN A 2 -3.02 -7.93 8.81
CA ASN A 2 -4.18 -8.53 8.17
C ASN A 2 -4.33 -8.22 6.68
N TYR A 3 -3.40 -7.44 6.10
CA TYR A 3 -3.41 -7.13 4.68
C TYR A 3 -2.03 -7.20 4.08
N ALA A 4 -1.97 -7.67 2.84
CA ALA A 4 -0.76 -7.64 2.03
C ALA A 4 -1.04 -6.87 0.75
N PHE A 5 -0.04 -6.11 0.31
CA PHE A 5 -0.14 -5.31 -0.90
C PHE A 5 1.04 -5.64 -1.79
N HIS A 6 0.77 -5.83 -3.07
CA HIS A 6 1.82 -5.94 -4.07
C HIS A 6 1.63 -4.80 -5.06
N ILE A 7 2.62 -3.93 -5.13
CA ILE A 7 2.55 -2.72 -5.95
C ILE A 7 3.54 -2.87 -7.10
N HIS A 8 3.03 -2.79 -8.33
CA HIS A 8 3.85 -2.73 -9.51
C HIS A 8 4.07 -1.27 -9.86
N LEU A 9 5.33 -0.82 -9.81
CA LEU A 9 5.66 0.61 -9.92
C LEU A 9 5.74 1.12 -11.36
N GLY A 10 5.77 0.24 -12.35
CA GLY A 10 5.99 0.67 -13.73
C GLY A 10 7.41 1.24 -13.88
N ASP A 11 7.51 2.46 -14.35
CA ASP A 11 8.80 3.13 -14.55
C ASP A 11 9.29 3.90 -13.34
N MET A 12 8.51 3.93 -12.25
CA MET A 12 8.89 4.69 -11.06
C MET A 12 9.92 3.93 -10.24
N PRO A 13 11.05 4.56 -9.85
CA PRO A 13 11.99 3.94 -8.92
C PRO A 13 11.37 3.76 -7.54
N TYR A 14 11.79 2.69 -6.86
CA TYR A 14 11.32 2.41 -5.50
C TYR A 14 11.54 3.61 -4.56
N GLU A 15 12.70 4.23 -4.64
CA GLU A 15 13.05 5.35 -3.77
C GLU A 15 12.09 6.54 -3.94
N THR A 16 11.69 6.82 -5.18
CA THR A 16 10.71 7.87 -5.48
C THR A 16 9.35 7.52 -4.90
N TRP A 17 8.91 6.27 -5.07
CA TRP A 17 7.66 5.80 -4.48
C TRP A 17 7.70 5.92 -2.95
N TYR A 18 8.82 5.51 -2.33
CA TYR A 18 8.95 5.53 -0.88
C TYR A 18 8.89 6.95 -0.33
N GLU A 19 9.50 7.91 -1.01
CA GLU A 19 9.41 9.31 -0.63
C GLU A 19 7.97 9.81 -0.67
N MET A 20 7.23 9.48 -1.72
CA MET A 20 5.82 9.85 -1.84
C MET A 20 4.98 9.19 -0.74
N TYR A 21 5.22 7.91 -0.50
CA TYR A 21 4.46 7.14 0.48
C TYR A 21 4.64 7.70 1.89
N THR A 22 5.83 8.16 2.22
CA THR A 22 6.17 8.63 3.57
C THR A 22 5.97 10.13 3.77
N LYS A 23 5.56 10.88 2.74
CA LYS A 23 5.26 12.30 2.90
C LYS A 23 4.18 12.49 3.97
N PRO A 24 4.32 13.50 4.86
CA PRO A 24 3.35 13.72 5.93
C PRO A 24 1.90 13.82 5.45
N GLU A 25 1.64 14.49 4.34
CA GLU A 25 0.30 14.62 3.79
C GLU A 25 -0.31 13.28 3.36
N ASN A 26 0.54 12.35 2.89
CA ASN A 26 0.08 11.02 2.51
C ASN A 26 -0.04 10.11 3.74
N ALA A 27 0.91 10.23 4.67
CA ALA A 27 0.88 9.47 5.92
C ALA A 27 -0.36 9.82 6.76
N GLN A 28 -0.77 11.09 6.77
CA GLN A 28 -1.96 11.52 7.50
C GLN A 28 -3.24 10.84 7.01
N LYS A 29 -3.32 10.53 5.72
CA LYS A 29 -4.48 9.85 5.16
C LYS A 29 -4.64 8.44 5.71
N ARG A 30 -3.56 7.86 6.25
CA ARG A 30 -3.55 6.53 6.84
C ARG A 30 -3.58 6.55 8.37
N ALA A 31 -3.44 7.72 8.97
CA ALA A 31 -3.30 7.84 10.42
C ALA A 31 -4.56 7.36 11.14
N GLY A 32 -4.34 6.59 12.22
CA GLY A 32 -5.41 6.13 13.10
C GLY A 32 -6.07 4.81 12.68
N TRP A 33 -5.94 4.39 11.43
CA TRP A 33 -6.57 3.16 10.95
C TRP A 33 -5.59 2.24 10.20
N TRP A 34 -4.43 2.74 9.89
CA TRP A 34 -3.35 1.98 9.25
C TRP A 34 -2.25 1.84 10.29
N GLY A 35 -2.08 0.64 10.81
CA GLY A 35 -1.16 0.38 11.92
C GLY A 35 0.23 -0.02 11.48
N PRO A 36 0.92 -0.87 12.27
CA PRO A 36 2.26 -1.30 11.93
C PRO A 36 2.34 -1.91 10.54
N GLU A 37 3.48 -1.70 9.88
CA GLU A 37 3.66 -2.20 8.53
C GLU A 37 5.09 -2.66 8.31
N HIS A 38 5.26 -3.57 7.36
CA HIS A 38 6.56 -3.98 6.84
C HIS A 38 6.56 -3.72 5.35
N ILE A 39 7.59 -3.05 4.86
CA ILE A 39 7.72 -2.69 3.45
C ILE A 39 9.00 -3.30 2.92
N GLY A 40 8.91 -3.99 1.78
CA GLY A 40 10.04 -4.58 1.12
C GLY A 40 10.02 -4.34 -0.37
N LYS A 41 11.20 -4.24 -0.95
CA LYS A 41 11.38 -4.13 -2.39
C LYS A 41 11.19 -5.50 -3.02
N SER A 42 10.42 -5.56 -4.10
CA SER A 42 10.18 -6.80 -4.84
C SER A 42 10.65 -6.61 -6.27
N GLY A 43 11.85 -7.09 -6.56
CA GLY A 43 12.46 -6.87 -7.86
C GLY A 43 12.77 -5.39 -8.12
N PRO A 44 13.10 -5.03 -9.37
CA PRO A 44 13.44 -3.64 -9.69
C PRO A 44 12.24 -2.69 -9.67
N ASN A 45 11.02 -3.19 -9.91
CA ASN A 45 9.84 -2.37 -10.12
C ASN A 45 8.68 -2.74 -9.22
N GLY A 46 8.94 -3.37 -8.07
CA GLY A 46 7.85 -3.82 -7.21
C GLY A 46 8.06 -3.49 -5.75
N VAL A 47 6.93 -3.44 -5.03
CA VAL A 47 6.90 -3.28 -3.58
C VAL A 47 5.97 -4.33 -3.01
N VAL A 48 6.41 -4.99 -1.96
CA VAL A 48 5.53 -5.86 -1.15
C VAL A 48 5.41 -5.22 0.22
N MET A 49 4.17 -5.11 0.70
CA MET A 49 3.92 -4.49 1.98
C MET A 49 2.92 -5.30 2.77
N LEU A 50 3.20 -5.49 4.05
CA LEU A 50 2.26 -6.06 5.00
C LEU A 50 1.83 -4.96 5.95
N ALA A 51 0.55 -4.85 6.24
CA ALA A 51 0.05 -3.80 7.12
C ALA A 51 -1.10 -4.31 7.99
N GLN A 52 -1.25 -3.68 9.15
CA GLN A 52 -2.38 -3.89 10.02
C GLN A 52 -3.40 -2.78 9.77
N VAL A 53 -4.57 -3.16 9.26
CA VAL A 53 -5.64 -2.21 8.97
C VAL A 53 -6.79 -2.47 9.92
N SER A 54 -7.22 -1.44 10.65
CA SER A 54 -8.29 -1.55 11.63
C SER A 54 -9.66 -1.12 11.11
N ASP A 55 -9.74 -0.49 9.94
CA ASP A 55 -10.99 -0.01 9.36
C ASP A 55 -11.02 -0.30 7.86
N GLU A 56 -11.79 -1.33 7.50
CA GLU A 56 -11.85 -1.77 6.09
C GLU A 56 -12.58 -0.77 5.20
N GLU A 57 -13.53 -0.03 5.74
CA GLU A 57 -14.23 0.99 4.95
C GLU A 57 -13.29 2.11 4.57
N LYS A 58 -12.47 2.55 5.52
CA LYS A 58 -11.46 3.57 5.24
C LYS A 58 -10.41 3.06 4.25
N LEU A 59 -10.04 1.79 4.35
CA LEU A 59 -9.13 1.19 3.38
C LEU A 59 -9.73 1.23 1.98
N THR A 60 -11.00 0.85 1.83
CA THR A 60 -11.67 0.84 0.54
C THR A 60 -11.69 2.24 -0.07
N GLU A 61 -12.08 3.24 0.71
CA GLU A 61 -12.11 4.63 0.24
C GLU A 61 -10.71 5.13 -0.13
N HIS A 62 -9.73 4.84 0.71
CA HIS A 62 -8.34 5.22 0.46
C HIS A 62 -7.81 4.59 -0.82
N MET A 63 -8.13 3.31 -1.06
CA MET A 63 -7.64 2.61 -2.24
C MET A 63 -8.30 3.09 -3.53
N LYS A 64 -9.52 3.58 -3.48
CA LYS A 64 -10.13 4.23 -4.65
C LYS A 64 -9.30 5.43 -5.09
N PHE A 65 -8.93 6.27 -4.14
CA PHE A 65 -8.09 7.44 -4.39
C PHE A 65 -6.70 7.03 -4.89
N VAL A 66 -6.08 6.06 -4.22
CA VAL A 66 -4.73 5.59 -4.58
C VAL A 66 -4.71 5.00 -6.00
N ARG A 67 -5.70 4.18 -6.33
CA ARG A 67 -5.76 3.55 -7.66
C ARG A 67 -5.99 4.57 -8.77
N GLU A 68 -6.78 5.60 -8.49
CA GLU A 68 -7.00 6.67 -9.46
C GLU A 68 -5.70 7.41 -9.75
N MET A 69 -4.94 7.75 -8.72
CA MET A 69 -3.63 8.36 -8.90
C MET A 69 -2.64 7.42 -9.57
N ALA A 70 -2.62 6.16 -9.14
CA ALA A 70 -1.69 5.16 -9.64
C ALA A 70 -1.88 4.89 -11.13
N SER A 71 -3.12 4.87 -11.62
CA SER A 71 -3.41 4.64 -13.03
C SER A 71 -2.79 5.71 -13.92
N LYS A 72 -2.70 6.94 -13.42
CA LYS A 72 -2.06 8.04 -14.15
C LYS A 72 -0.55 7.92 -14.21
N MET A 73 0.03 7.14 -13.31
CA MET A 73 1.48 6.93 -13.21
C MET A 73 1.92 5.56 -13.73
N GLY A 74 0.99 4.75 -14.23
CA GLY A 74 1.30 3.40 -14.70
C GLY A 74 1.54 2.40 -13.60
N MET A 75 1.10 2.68 -12.37
CA MET A 75 1.24 1.76 -11.25
C MET A 75 0.01 0.90 -11.08
N HIS A 76 0.21 -0.31 -10.55
CA HIS A 76 -0.87 -1.26 -10.29
C HIS A 76 -0.75 -1.82 -8.88
N HIS A 77 -1.87 -1.89 -8.17
CA HIS A 77 -1.93 -2.41 -6.80
C HIS A 77 -2.75 -3.69 -6.76
N LYS A 78 -2.19 -4.72 -6.13
CA LYS A 78 -2.92 -5.93 -5.76
C LYS A 78 -3.01 -5.98 -4.25
N ILE A 79 -4.20 -6.26 -3.74
CA ILE A 79 -4.47 -6.26 -2.31
C ILE A 79 -4.99 -7.63 -1.91
N TYR A 80 -4.43 -8.17 -0.84
CA TYR A 80 -4.81 -9.48 -0.31
C TYR A 80 -5.20 -9.32 1.15
N LYS A 81 -6.41 -9.77 1.48
CA LYS A 81 -6.82 -9.86 2.88
C LYS A 81 -6.31 -11.19 3.42
N LEU A 82 -5.57 -11.12 4.53
CA LEU A 82 -4.99 -12.30 5.14
C LEU A 82 -5.93 -12.84 6.20
N ALA A 83 -6.36 -14.10 6.04
CA ALA A 83 -7.16 -14.77 7.05
C ALA A 83 -6.24 -15.36 8.11
N PRO A 84 -6.69 -15.45 9.37
CA PRO A 84 -5.93 -16.16 10.39
C PRO A 84 -5.71 -17.61 10.01
N ASP A 85 -4.55 -18.15 10.39
CA ASP A 85 -4.28 -19.59 10.24
C ASP A 85 -5.16 -20.35 11.21
N SER A 86 -5.95 -21.28 10.69
CA SER A 86 -6.90 -22.04 11.49
C SER A 86 -6.38 -23.38 11.99
N ARG A 87 -5.11 -23.69 11.73
CA ARG A 87 -4.51 -24.95 12.20
C ARG A 87 -4.21 -24.95 13.67
#